data_064a0373b39149efc8b35a32eb79e203
#
_entry.id   064a0373b39149efc8b35a32eb79e203
#
_cell.length_a   1.000
_cell.length_b   1.000
_cell.length_c   1.000
_cell.angle_alpha   90.00
_cell.angle_beta   90.00
_cell.angle_gamma   90.00
#
_symmetry.space_group_name_H-M   'P 1'
#
loop_
_entity.id
_entity.type
_entity.pdbx_description
1 polymer ?
#
loop_
_entity_poly.entity_id
_entity_poly.type
_entity_poly.pdbx_seq_one_letter_code
_entity_poly.pdbx_strand_id
1 'polypeptide(L)'
;MELDIQTIARRVENLKIRNGARDARMQDILSVRKGELGMIYPDLFPEGMDKSMVANFVDVAARDLAEVLAPLPSFNCSTSNVNNDKARAFADKRSMIANNYIYNSRLQSQMYWGADWYFSYGFLPIHVEADFDDDLPRIRVEDPMGAYPEFDRFGRCTAYAKRYFKTIGELAVDYPEFAFAILGRDGFNQDTSTMVEMVRYTDKDITVLFLPTRNNLILNAAPNPLGKMTVFVARRPALDNEMRGQFDDVLYVQLARARFANLAMEAAEKSIQAPLVVPSDVVDMPMGPDAIIRTATPAGVGRVRLDVPAAAFQEQAALQSELRLGARYPEGRTGNIDASIITGQGVQALLGAFDSQIKAGQTILTEVFEDVIRTCFEMDELLFDKEKNVKGIAQGTPYELKYKPSKDIKNDTSIEVRYGLMAGLDPSRALIFSLQALGADLVSKDFIRRELPWSVNVSLEEQRIEIEKMRSNLSAAVTATAQAIPAMAAQGQDPSTLIQKIADVIERRRNGDSIEAAALAVFAPEQPAQAEMTPPGTQGPVEATPSPVAPGQPSGGVPQQAPDLATILAGLGG
;
A
#
# COMPACT_ATOMS: atom_id res chain seq x y z
N MET A 1 -26.62 11.40 -26.35
CA MET A 1 -27.47 11.12 -25.17
C MET A 1 -27.78 12.46 -24.53
N GLU A 2 -29.03 12.92 -24.52
CA GLU A 2 -29.37 14.13 -23.78
C GLU A 2 -29.13 13.90 -22.29
N LEU A 3 -28.33 14.75 -21.69
CA LEU A 3 -27.96 14.67 -20.28
C LEU A 3 -29.18 15.13 -19.45
N ASP A 4 -29.93 14.19 -18.90
CA ASP A 4 -31.01 14.53 -17.98
C ASP A 4 -30.45 14.72 -16.56
N ILE A 5 -29.95 15.93 -16.29
CA ILE A 5 -29.41 16.32 -14.99
C ILE A 5 -30.44 16.17 -13.86
N GLN A 6 -31.74 16.33 -14.17
CA GLN A 6 -32.80 16.19 -13.17
C GLN A 6 -32.92 14.74 -12.68
N THR A 7 -32.79 13.79 -13.59
CA THR A 7 -32.79 12.36 -13.23
C THR A 7 -31.54 12.00 -12.41
N ILE A 8 -30.37 12.51 -12.77
CA ILE A 8 -29.14 12.31 -12.01
C ILE A 8 -29.26 12.93 -10.61
N ALA A 9 -29.68 14.17 -10.49
CA ALA A 9 -29.86 14.84 -9.21
C ALA A 9 -30.84 14.10 -8.29
N ARG A 10 -31.96 13.61 -8.84
CA ARG A 10 -32.93 12.79 -8.09
C ARG A 10 -32.32 11.47 -7.64
N ARG A 11 -31.53 10.80 -8.49
CA ARG A 11 -30.81 9.57 -8.12
C ARG A 11 -29.84 9.81 -6.99
N VAL A 12 -29.04 10.89 -7.03
CA VAL A 12 -28.13 11.27 -5.97
C VAL A 12 -28.87 11.53 -4.66
N GLU A 13 -29.99 12.26 -4.70
CA GLU A 13 -30.78 12.53 -3.50
C GLU A 13 -31.35 11.24 -2.89
N ASN A 14 -31.83 10.33 -3.69
CA ASN A 14 -32.27 9.01 -3.22
C ASN A 14 -31.13 8.22 -2.57
N LEU A 15 -29.91 8.26 -3.13
CA LEU A 15 -28.74 7.63 -2.54
C LEU A 15 -28.37 8.27 -1.19
N LYS A 16 -28.47 9.58 -1.05
CA LYS A 16 -28.27 10.29 0.23
C LYS A 16 -29.28 9.82 1.29
N ILE A 17 -30.56 9.78 0.94
CA ILE A 17 -31.63 9.35 1.86
C ILE A 17 -31.40 7.90 2.31
N ARG A 18 -31.10 7.00 1.39
CA ARG A 18 -30.85 5.58 1.70
C ARG A 18 -29.66 5.36 2.64
N ASN A 19 -28.64 6.20 2.53
CA ASN A 19 -27.41 6.09 3.30
C ASN A 19 -27.39 7.02 4.54
N GLY A 20 -28.48 7.70 4.86
CA GLY A 20 -28.53 8.67 5.96
C GLY A 20 -28.15 8.08 7.32
N ALA A 21 -28.61 6.87 7.65
CA ALA A 21 -28.25 6.18 8.88
C ALA A 21 -26.75 5.82 8.94
N ARG A 22 -26.16 5.43 7.80
CA ARG A 22 -24.72 5.20 7.69
C ARG A 22 -23.94 6.49 7.92
N ASP A 23 -24.34 7.57 7.25
CA ASP A 23 -23.66 8.85 7.35
C ASP A 23 -23.68 9.40 8.78
N ALA A 24 -24.80 9.21 9.51
CA ALA A 24 -24.90 9.55 10.93
C ALA A 24 -23.87 8.75 11.77
N ARG A 25 -23.79 7.40 11.59
CA ARG A 25 -22.78 6.58 12.29
C ARG A 25 -21.35 7.04 11.99
N MET A 26 -21.04 7.35 10.72
CA MET A 26 -19.72 7.84 10.33
C MET A 26 -19.39 9.18 10.99
N GLN A 27 -20.37 10.08 11.10
CA GLN A 27 -20.22 11.35 11.79
C GLN A 27 -19.99 11.16 13.30
N ASP A 28 -20.70 10.24 13.92
CA ASP A 28 -20.52 9.90 15.34
C ASP A 28 -19.10 9.37 15.60
N ILE A 29 -18.61 8.45 14.77
CA ILE A 29 -17.24 7.93 14.86
C ILE A 29 -16.22 9.07 14.73
N LEU A 30 -16.37 9.94 13.72
CA LEU A 30 -15.47 11.07 13.50
C LEU A 30 -15.42 11.97 14.72
N SER A 31 -16.55 12.29 15.30
CA SER A 31 -16.68 13.21 16.41
C SER A 31 -16.12 12.63 17.71
N VAL A 32 -16.37 11.35 17.96
CA VAL A 32 -15.73 10.64 19.09
C VAL A 32 -14.22 10.62 18.93
N ARG A 33 -13.72 10.37 17.74
CA ARG A 33 -12.27 10.38 17.46
C ARG A 33 -11.65 11.78 17.65
N LYS A 34 -12.36 12.83 17.29
CA LYS A 34 -11.94 14.23 17.53
C LYS A 34 -12.02 14.64 19.00
N GLY A 35 -12.77 13.89 19.82
CA GLY A 35 -13.00 14.23 21.22
C GLY A 35 -14.09 15.30 21.43
N GLU A 36 -14.93 15.56 20.43
CA GLU A 36 -16.01 16.55 20.45
C GLU A 36 -17.28 15.96 21.12
N LEU A 37 -17.15 15.40 22.33
CA LEU A 37 -18.20 14.61 22.98
C LEU A 37 -19.38 15.45 23.44
N GLY A 38 -19.14 16.61 24.03
CA GLY A 38 -20.20 17.49 24.55
C GLY A 38 -21.07 18.10 23.45
N MET A 39 -20.54 18.29 22.24
CA MET A 39 -21.27 18.83 21.12
C MET A 39 -22.33 17.85 20.58
N ILE A 40 -22.06 16.55 20.63
CA ILE A 40 -22.89 15.50 20.04
C ILE A 40 -23.79 14.83 21.06
N TYR A 41 -23.28 14.67 22.28
CA TYR A 41 -23.98 14.00 23.38
C TYR A 41 -24.07 14.95 24.59
N PRO A 42 -24.77 16.10 24.48
CA PRO A 42 -24.85 17.09 25.59
C PRO A 42 -25.50 16.50 26.86
N ASP A 43 -26.39 15.54 26.68
CA ASP A 43 -27.03 14.86 27.83
C ASP A 43 -26.05 13.97 28.60
N LEU A 44 -25.10 13.38 27.92
CA LEU A 44 -24.05 12.53 28.52
C LEU A 44 -22.86 13.34 29.02
N PHE A 45 -22.53 14.42 28.35
CA PHE A 45 -21.38 15.28 28.61
C PHE A 45 -21.85 16.73 28.77
N PRO A 46 -22.40 17.11 29.91
CA PRO A 46 -22.84 18.48 30.18
C PRO A 46 -21.65 19.45 30.18
N GLU A 47 -21.97 20.74 30.14
CA GLU A 47 -20.97 21.81 30.16
C GLU A 47 -19.99 21.65 31.33
N GLY A 48 -18.69 21.72 31.06
CA GLY A 48 -17.61 21.45 32.01
C GLY A 48 -17.11 20.00 32.02
N MET A 49 -17.86 19.04 31.46
CA MET A 49 -17.46 17.62 31.31
C MET A 49 -17.38 17.19 29.82
N ASP A 50 -17.29 18.15 28.94
CA ASP A 50 -17.26 17.95 27.48
C ASP A 50 -16.01 17.20 26.99
N LYS A 51 -14.94 17.17 27.81
CA LYS A 51 -13.70 16.49 27.49
C LYS A 51 -13.61 15.12 28.16
N SER A 52 -13.12 14.13 27.42
CA SER A 52 -12.87 12.80 27.95
C SER A 52 -11.63 12.78 28.82
N MET A 53 -11.74 12.20 30.01
CA MET A 53 -10.62 11.94 30.94
C MET A 53 -9.93 10.58 30.69
N VAL A 54 -10.35 9.85 29.68
CA VAL A 54 -9.73 8.58 29.28
C VAL A 54 -9.16 8.67 27.86
N ALA A 55 -8.13 7.88 27.58
CA ALA A 55 -7.59 7.78 26.24
C ALA A 55 -8.67 7.31 25.26
N ASN A 56 -8.68 7.92 24.08
CA ASN A 56 -9.59 7.56 23.01
C ASN A 56 -9.12 6.26 22.35
N PHE A 57 -9.64 5.15 22.84
CA PHE A 57 -9.27 3.83 22.34
C PHE A 57 -9.61 3.64 20.86
N VAL A 58 -10.76 4.17 20.42
CA VAL A 58 -11.22 4.06 19.03
C VAL A 58 -10.21 4.70 18.07
N ASP A 59 -9.68 5.88 18.41
CA ASP A 59 -8.69 6.55 17.59
C ASP A 59 -7.34 5.82 17.58
N VAL A 60 -6.87 5.36 18.75
CA VAL A 60 -5.60 4.62 18.85
C VAL A 60 -5.68 3.30 18.07
N ALA A 61 -6.75 2.54 18.25
CA ALA A 61 -6.92 1.26 17.56
C ALA A 61 -7.10 1.42 16.05
N ALA A 62 -7.82 2.47 15.61
CA ALA A 62 -7.99 2.75 14.18
C ALA A 62 -6.66 3.07 13.50
N ARG A 63 -5.83 3.89 14.12
CA ARG A 63 -4.49 4.23 13.58
C ARG A 63 -3.57 3.03 13.53
N ASP A 64 -3.53 2.21 14.59
CA ASP A 64 -2.70 1.02 14.62
C ASP A 64 -3.11 -0.01 13.55
N LEU A 65 -4.42 -0.23 13.35
CA LEU A 65 -4.93 -1.08 12.27
C LEU A 65 -4.59 -0.50 10.89
N ALA A 66 -4.69 0.83 10.75
CA ALA A 66 -4.36 1.52 9.51
C ALA A 66 -2.88 1.39 9.16
N GLU A 67 -1.98 1.56 10.12
CA GLU A 67 -0.54 1.44 9.90
C GLU A 67 -0.13 0.03 9.40
N VAL A 68 -0.82 -1.01 9.85
CA VAL A 68 -0.56 -2.40 9.42
C VAL A 68 -1.15 -2.69 8.03
N LEU A 69 -2.29 -2.08 7.67
CA LEU A 69 -2.93 -2.31 6.36
C LEU A 69 -2.41 -1.37 5.26
N ALA A 70 -1.89 -0.19 5.62
CA ALA A 70 -1.47 0.84 4.67
C ALA A 70 -0.34 0.46 3.71
N PRO A 71 0.62 -0.43 4.04
CA PRO A 71 1.62 -0.86 3.09
C PRO A 71 0.99 -1.44 1.83
N LEU A 72 1.47 -0.97 0.67
CA LEU A 72 0.98 -1.43 -0.61
C LEU A 72 1.41 -2.87 -0.91
N PRO A 73 0.55 -3.65 -1.60
CA PRO A 73 0.93 -4.95 -2.13
C PRO A 73 1.96 -4.82 -3.26
N SER A 74 2.56 -5.94 -3.65
CA SER A 74 3.35 -6.04 -4.86
C SER A 74 2.44 -6.16 -6.10
N PHE A 75 2.81 -5.46 -7.17
CA PHE A 75 2.07 -5.42 -8.43
C PHE A 75 2.95 -6.05 -9.51
N ASN A 76 2.60 -7.26 -9.93
CA ASN A 76 3.39 -8.04 -10.88
C ASN A 76 2.52 -8.51 -12.04
N CYS A 77 2.99 -8.28 -13.26
CA CYS A 77 2.41 -8.91 -14.44
C CYS A 77 3.16 -10.21 -14.72
N SER A 78 2.42 -11.27 -15.00
CA SER A 78 2.99 -12.56 -15.35
C SER A 78 2.71 -12.90 -16.81
N THR A 79 3.49 -13.80 -17.38
CA THR A 79 3.25 -14.35 -18.71
C THR A 79 2.87 -15.82 -18.61
N SER A 80 1.95 -16.26 -19.44
CA SER A 80 1.58 -17.67 -19.55
C SER A 80 2.72 -18.56 -20.08
N ASN A 81 3.68 -17.97 -20.80
CA ASN A 81 4.82 -18.66 -21.37
C ASN A 81 6.13 -18.26 -20.65
N VAL A 82 6.38 -18.94 -19.53
CA VAL A 82 7.52 -18.65 -18.64
C VAL A 82 8.88 -18.92 -19.31
N ASN A 83 8.94 -19.80 -20.33
CA ASN A 83 10.17 -20.15 -21.03
C ASN A 83 10.54 -19.20 -22.17
N ASN A 84 9.72 -18.18 -22.42
CA ASN A 84 9.97 -17.20 -23.48
C ASN A 84 10.49 -15.89 -22.88
N ASP A 85 11.79 -15.60 -23.07
CA ASP A 85 12.44 -14.41 -22.54
C ASP A 85 11.81 -13.10 -23.03
N LYS A 86 11.33 -13.07 -24.28
CA LYS A 86 10.62 -11.88 -24.80
C LYS A 86 9.29 -11.67 -24.07
N ALA A 87 8.54 -12.74 -23.81
CA ALA A 87 7.27 -12.64 -23.07
C ALA A 87 7.50 -12.22 -21.61
N ARG A 88 8.57 -12.71 -20.98
CA ARG A 88 9.00 -12.24 -19.64
C ARG A 88 9.33 -10.76 -19.65
N ALA A 89 10.18 -10.30 -20.59
CA ALA A 89 10.55 -8.89 -20.70
C ALA A 89 9.33 -7.97 -20.91
N PHE A 90 8.30 -8.41 -21.66
CA PHE A 90 7.05 -7.68 -21.80
C PHE A 90 6.25 -7.64 -20.50
N ALA A 91 6.16 -8.74 -19.76
CA ALA A 91 5.48 -8.79 -18.47
C ALA A 91 6.19 -7.88 -17.44
N ASP A 92 7.51 -7.93 -17.38
CA ASP A 92 8.31 -7.07 -16.52
C ASP A 92 8.12 -5.59 -16.86
N LYS A 93 8.07 -5.26 -18.14
CA LYS A 93 7.80 -3.89 -18.59
C LYS A 93 6.42 -3.40 -18.17
N ARG A 94 5.38 -4.25 -18.27
CA ARG A 94 4.02 -3.94 -17.76
C ARG A 94 4.02 -3.75 -16.24
N SER A 95 4.74 -4.56 -15.50
CA SER A 95 4.90 -4.37 -14.05
C SER A 95 5.54 -3.02 -13.72
N MET A 96 6.53 -2.59 -14.50
CA MET A 96 7.14 -1.26 -14.35
C MET A 96 6.15 -0.13 -14.66
N ILE A 97 5.30 -0.30 -15.70
CA ILE A 97 4.26 0.67 -16.05
C ILE A 97 3.23 0.78 -14.91
N ALA A 98 2.76 -0.35 -14.36
CA ALA A 98 1.85 -0.37 -13.22
C ALA A 98 2.44 0.34 -11.99
N ASN A 99 3.70 0.05 -11.67
CA ASN A 99 4.40 0.72 -10.57
C ASN A 99 4.57 2.23 -10.82
N ASN A 100 4.70 2.65 -12.08
CA ASN A 100 4.74 4.06 -12.43
C ASN A 100 3.41 4.78 -12.15
N TYR A 101 2.25 4.16 -12.44
CA TYR A 101 0.94 4.74 -12.07
C TYR A 101 0.81 4.93 -10.56
N ILE A 102 1.25 3.93 -9.78
CA ILE A 102 1.24 3.96 -8.32
C ILE A 102 2.12 5.09 -7.79
N TYR A 103 3.32 5.22 -8.32
CA TYR A 103 4.28 6.25 -7.92
C TYR A 103 3.78 7.66 -8.24
N ASN A 104 3.33 7.91 -9.48
CA ASN A 104 2.81 9.21 -9.91
C ASN A 104 1.55 9.61 -9.15
N SER A 105 0.72 8.64 -8.81
CA SER A 105 -0.48 8.85 -7.98
C SER A 105 -0.15 9.06 -6.49
N ARG A 106 1.10 8.86 -6.05
CA ARG A 106 1.48 8.88 -4.62
C ARG A 106 0.58 7.96 -3.78
N LEU A 107 0.23 6.80 -4.32
CA LEU A 107 -0.76 5.91 -3.71
C LEU A 107 -0.37 5.46 -2.30
N GLN A 108 0.92 5.25 -2.03
CA GLN A 108 1.42 4.87 -0.70
C GLN A 108 1.01 5.89 0.39
N SER A 109 1.14 7.18 0.09
CA SER A 109 0.76 8.24 1.05
C SER A 109 -0.76 8.29 1.26
N GLN A 110 -1.54 8.07 0.19
CA GLN A 110 -2.99 8.05 0.25
C GLN A 110 -3.51 6.84 1.04
N MET A 111 -2.82 5.70 0.98
CA MET A 111 -3.24 4.48 1.66
C MET A 111 -3.14 4.53 3.18
N TYR A 112 -2.32 5.40 3.76
CA TYR A 112 -2.35 5.63 5.21
C TYR A 112 -3.71 6.18 5.67
N TRP A 113 -4.29 7.12 4.91
CA TRP A 113 -5.65 7.60 5.15
C TRP A 113 -6.70 6.57 4.72
N GLY A 114 -6.49 5.94 3.57
CA GLY A 114 -7.41 4.95 3.04
C GLY A 114 -7.62 3.76 3.96
N ALA A 115 -6.56 3.23 4.56
CA ALA A 115 -6.63 2.14 5.51
C ALA A 115 -7.37 2.54 6.80
N ASP A 116 -7.15 3.77 7.29
CA ASP A 116 -7.89 4.31 8.42
C ASP A 116 -9.38 4.43 8.11
N TRP A 117 -9.73 4.97 6.96
CA TRP A 117 -11.13 5.07 6.53
C TRP A 117 -11.79 3.70 6.33
N TYR A 118 -11.05 2.73 5.79
CA TYR A 118 -11.55 1.37 5.62
C TYR A 118 -11.99 0.74 6.94
N PHE A 119 -11.17 0.87 8.00
CA PHE A 119 -11.52 0.35 9.31
C PHE A 119 -12.56 1.21 10.02
N SER A 120 -12.43 2.52 9.95
CA SER A 120 -13.33 3.44 10.67
C SER A 120 -14.73 3.49 10.10
N TYR A 121 -14.86 3.44 8.75
CA TYR A 121 -16.15 3.62 8.07
C TYR A 121 -16.64 2.38 7.32
N GLY A 122 -15.80 1.36 7.20
CA GLY A 122 -16.18 0.07 6.62
C GLY A 122 -16.11 -0.02 5.11
N PHE A 123 -15.65 1.02 4.41
CA PHE A 123 -15.44 0.97 2.96
C PHE A 123 -14.42 2.03 2.51
N LEU A 124 -13.84 1.78 1.34
CA LEU A 124 -12.85 2.65 0.74
C LEU A 124 -13.11 2.79 -0.76
N PRO A 125 -13.52 3.98 -1.24
CA PRO A 125 -13.61 4.26 -2.66
C PRO A 125 -12.23 4.59 -3.24
N ILE A 126 -11.90 3.97 -4.37
CA ILE A 126 -10.70 4.23 -5.15
C ILE A 126 -11.13 4.59 -6.56
N HIS A 127 -10.74 5.76 -7.02
CA HIS A 127 -11.12 6.31 -8.32
C HIS A 127 -9.91 6.35 -9.25
N VAL A 128 -10.09 5.90 -10.50
CA VAL A 128 -9.13 6.05 -11.59
C VAL A 128 -9.57 7.21 -12.45
N GLU A 129 -8.77 8.26 -12.50
CA GLU A 129 -9.04 9.49 -13.26
C GLU A 129 -8.03 9.64 -14.40
N ALA A 130 -8.47 10.21 -15.53
CA ALA A 130 -7.56 10.59 -16.62
C ALA A 130 -6.92 11.94 -16.28
N ASP A 131 -5.61 11.97 -16.18
CA ASP A 131 -4.83 13.19 -16.01
C ASP A 131 -4.27 13.62 -17.36
N PHE A 132 -4.86 14.66 -17.93
CA PHE A 132 -4.48 15.19 -19.25
C PHE A 132 -3.26 16.12 -19.19
N ASP A 133 -2.84 16.55 -17.99
CA ASP A 133 -1.66 17.38 -17.83
C ASP A 133 -0.39 16.51 -17.90
N ASP A 134 -0.43 15.34 -17.27
CA ASP A 134 0.68 14.38 -17.27
C ASP A 134 0.54 13.29 -18.35
N ASP A 135 -0.55 13.26 -19.11
CA ASP A 135 -0.91 12.22 -20.10
C ASP A 135 -0.89 10.79 -19.49
N LEU A 136 -1.35 10.64 -18.25
CA LEU A 136 -1.31 9.38 -17.50
C LEU A 136 -2.61 9.14 -16.71
N PRO A 137 -3.02 7.89 -16.49
CA PRO A 137 -4.04 7.57 -15.51
C PRO A 137 -3.54 7.85 -14.10
N ARG A 138 -4.40 8.44 -13.28
CA ARG A 138 -4.12 8.75 -11.87
C ARG A 138 -5.07 8.01 -10.94
N ILE A 139 -4.52 7.39 -9.90
CA ILE A 139 -5.29 6.67 -8.89
C ILE A 139 -5.50 7.60 -7.70
N ARG A 140 -6.75 7.77 -7.28
CA ARG A 140 -7.11 8.59 -6.14
C ARG A 140 -7.93 7.80 -5.13
N VAL A 141 -7.47 7.76 -3.90
CA VAL A 141 -8.20 7.24 -2.75
C VAL A 141 -9.10 8.35 -2.23
N GLU A 142 -10.39 8.10 -2.09
CA GLU A 142 -11.36 9.11 -1.68
C GLU A 142 -11.86 8.89 -0.26
N ASP A 143 -12.10 9.99 0.45
CA ASP A 143 -12.76 9.97 1.75
C ASP A 143 -14.16 9.38 1.62
N PRO A 144 -14.52 8.35 2.41
CA PRO A 144 -15.87 7.78 2.43
C PRO A 144 -16.98 8.74 2.87
N MET A 145 -16.65 9.80 3.62
CA MET A 145 -17.64 10.80 4.05
C MET A 145 -18.25 11.50 2.84
N GLY A 146 -19.57 11.40 2.69
CA GLY A 146 -20.28 11.95 1.53
C GLY A 146 -20.08 11.16 0.23
N ALA A 147 -19.63 9.92 0.31
CA ALA A 147 -19.51 9.00 -0.82
C ALA A 147 -20.68 8.03 -0.86
N TYR A 148 -21.34 7.93 -2.01
CA TYR A 148 -22.56 7.15 -2.21
C TYR A 148 -22.39 6.18 -3.37
N PRO A 149 -21.77 5.00 -3.15
CA PRO A 149 -21.70 3.97 -4.15
C PRO A 149 -23.04 3.22 -4.28
N GLU A 150 -23.40 2.85 -5.49
CA GLU A 150 -24.50 1.94 -5.80
C GLU A 150 -23.94 0.65 -6.38
N PHE A 151 -24.45 -0.50 -5.94
CA PHE A 151 -23.93 -1.81 -6.30
C PHE A 151 -24.97 -2.63 -7.05
N ASP A 152 -24.51 -3.44 -7.99
CA ASP A 152 -25.31 -4.46 -8.63
C ASP A 152 -25.48 -5.71 -7.74
N ARG A 153 -26.21 -6.71 -8.25
CA ARG A 153 -26.41 -8.01 -7.58
C ARG A 153 -25.11 -8.80 -7.34
N PHE A 154 -24.04 -8.47 -8.05
CA PHE A 154 -22.73 -9.11 -7.94
C PHE A 154 -21.77 -8.33 -7.04
N GLY A 155 -22.22 -7.22 -6.45
CA GLY A 155 -21.41 -6.37 -5.60
C GLY A 155 -20.49 -5.40 -6.33
N ARG A 156 -20.61 -5.24 -7.65
CA ARG A 156 -19.82 -4.29 -8.43
C ARG A 156 -20.45 -2.91 -8.36
N CYS A 157 -19.63 -1.87 -8.27
CA CYS A 157 -20.10 -0.49 -8.32
C CYS A 157 -20.65 -0.16 -9.70
N THR A 158 -21.90 0.33 -9.76
CA THR A 158 -22.59 0.70 -11.00
C THR A 158 -22.76 2.20 -11.17
N ALA A 159 -22.85 2.92 -10.06
CA ALA A 159 -22.88 4.37 -10.02
C ALA A 159 -22.25 4.86 -8.72
N TYR A 160 -21.67 6.03 -8.77
CA TYR A 160 -21.00 6.62 -7.65
C TYR A 160 -21.26 8.12 -7.59
N ALA A 161 -21.68 8.60 -6.44
CA ALA A 161 -21.82 10.04 -6.19
C ALA A 161 -20.92 10.44 -5.04
N LYS A 162 -20.18 11.53 -5.20
CA LYS A 162 -19.32 12.10 -4.16
C LYS A 162 -19.68 13.56 -3.92
N ARG A 163 -19.92 13.91 -2.67
CA ARG A 163 -20.18 15.28 -2.22
C ARG A 163 -18.89 15.95 -1.78
N TYR A 164 -18.74 17.17 -2.19
CA TYR A 164 -17.68 18.07 -1.76
C TYR A 164 -18.31 19.36 -1.24
N PHE A 165 -17.62 20.01 -0.33
CA PHE A 165 -18.01 21.34 0.13
C PHE A 165 -16.85 22.29 -0.21
N LYS A 166 -17.16 23.33 -0.98
CA LYS A 166 -16.23 24.40 -1.31
C LYS A 166 -16.87 25.75 -1.05
N THR A 167 -16.06 26.75 -0.78
CA THR A 167 -16.56 28.12 -0.66
C THR A 167 -16.97 28.66 -2.03
N ILE A 168 -17.92 29.58 -2.04
CA ILE A 168 -18.35 30.26 -3.28
C ILE A 168 -17.15 30.91 -3.97
N GLY A 169 -16.24 31.53 -3.19
CA GLY A 169 -15.05 32.18 -3.72
C GLY A 169 -14.12 31.20 -4.43
N GLU A 170 -13.83 30.04 -3.83
CA GLU A 170 -13.01 28.99 -4.46
C GLU A 170 -13.65 28.46 -5.74
N LEU A 171 -14.96 28.19 -5.72
CA LEU A 171 -15.66 27.71 -6.90
C LEU A 171 -15.65 28.73 -8.06
N ALA A 172 -15.76 30.01 -7.77
CA ALA A 172 -15.69 31.04 -8.80
C ALA A 172 -14.30 31.20 -9.42
N VAL A 173 -13.24 30.88 -8.66
CA VAL A 173 -11.85 30.84 -9.16
C VAL A 173 -11.61 29.58 -9.97
N ASP A 174 -12.05 28.42 -9.48
CA ASP A 174 -11.86 27.13 -10.15
C ASP A 174 -12.65 27.03 -11.46
N TYR A 175 -13.83 27.68 -11.51
CA TYR A 175 -14.73 27.66 -12.67
C TYR A 175 -15.11 29.08 -13.11
N PRO A 176 -14.18 29.85 -13.69
CA PRO A 176 -14.41 31.26 -14.06
C PRO A 176 -15.53 31.42 -15.08
N GLU A 177 -15.78 30.45 -15.93
CA GLU A 177 -16.86 30.45 -16.92
C GLU A 177 -18.25 30.52 -16.25
N PHE A 178 -18.38 29.90 -15.07
CA PHE A 178 -19.62 29.87 -14.30
C PHE A 178 -19.64 30.83 -13.13
N ALA A 179 -18.62 31.69 -12.98
CA ALA A 179 -18.48 32.59 -11.83
C ALA A 179 -19.73 33.47 -11.60
N PHE A 180 -20.33 33.96 -12.66
CA PHE A 180 -21.58 34.78 -12.57
C PHE A 180 -22.78 33.96 -12.06
N ALA A 181 -22.91 32.71 -12.50
CA ALA A 181 -23.98 31.80 -12.05
C ALA A 181 -23.74 31.31 -10.61
N ILE A 182 -22.49 31.15 -10.20
CA ILE A 182 -22.08 30.72 -8.86
C ILE A 182 -22.29 31.87 -7.87
N LEU A 183 -21.86 33.09 -8.20
CA LEU A 183 -22.00 34.29 -7.35
C LEU A 183 -23.44 34.81 -7.29
N GLY A 184 -24.28 34.51 -8.29
CA GLY A 184 -25.64 35.02 -8.41
C GLY A 184 -25.72 36.41 -9.02
N ARG A 185 -26.98 36.90 -9.32
CA ARG A 185 -27.21 38.17 -9.97
C ARG A 185 -26.73 39.40 -9.17
N ASP A 186 -26.67 39.25 -7.84
CA ASP A 186 -26.24 40.31 -6.91
C ASP A 186 -24.81 40.05 -6.38
N GLY A 187 -23.92 39.58 -7.26
CA GLY A 187 -22.59 39.06 -6.94
C GLY A 187 -21.67 39.94 -6.07
N PHE A 188 -22.07 41.19 -5.77
CA PHE A 188 -21.34 42.08 -4.86
C PHE A 188 -21.74 41.95 -3.38
N ASN A 189 -22.83 41.23 -3.06
CA ASN A 189 -23.34 41.12 -1.69
C ASN A 189 -23.36 39.70 -1.11
N GLN A 190 -22.87 38.68 -1.82
CA GLN A 190 -22.75 37.34 -1.26
C GLN A 190 -21.44 37.20 -0.50
N ASP A 191 -21.54 36.63 0.70
CA ASP A 191 -20.38 36.22 1.45
C ASP A 191 -19.65 35.08 0.69
N THR A 192 -18.49 35.40 0.15
CA THR A 192 -17.65 34.45 -0.61
C THR A 192 -17.16 33.29 0.23
N SER A 193 -17.28 33.38 1.57
CA SER A 193 -16.93 32.30 2.53
C SER A 193 -18.04 31.25 2.68
N THR A 194 -19.25 31.49 2.14
CA THR A 194 -20.36 30.53 2.24
C THR A 194 -20.00 29.21 1.56
N MET A 195 -20.19 28.13 2.28
CA MET A 195 -19.95 26.77 1.77
C MET A 195 -21.10 26.32 0.88
N VAL A 196 -20.78 25.80 -0.29
CA VAL A 196 -21.73 25.23 -1.24
C VAL A 196 -21.42 23.78 -1.49
N GLU A 197 -22.49 22.96 -1.55
CA GLU A 197 -22.39 21.56 -1.92
C GLU A 197 -22.14 21.42 -3.41
N MET A 198 -21.12 20.68 -3.77
CA MET A 198 -20.78 20.26 -5.13
C MET A 198 -20.83 18.73 -5.18
N VAL A 199 -21.46 18.18 -6.20
CA VAL A 199 -21.62 16.74 -6.37
C VAL A 199 -20.97 16.30 -7.67
N ARG A 200 -20.07 15.29 -7.57
CA ARG A 200 -19.60 14.53 -8.72
C ARG A 200 -20.38 13.23 -8.79
N TYR A 201 -21.03 13.00 -9.90
CA TYR A 201 -21.69 11.74 -10.24
C TYR A 201 -20.93 11.05 -11.36
N THR A 202 -20.65 9.78 -11.19
CA THR A 202 -19.95 8.95 -12.19
C THR A 202 -20.68 7.63 -12.36
N ASP A 203 -20.94 7.27 -13.60
CA ASP A 203 -21.39 5.94 -13.97
C ASP A 203 -20.59 5.40 -15.18
N LYS A 204 -21.02 4.30 -15.77
CA LYS A 204 -20.32 3.69 -16.93
C LYS A 204 -20.33 4.57 -18.18
N ASP A 205 -21.30 5.48 -18.31
CA ASP A 205 -21.55 6.27 -19.52
C ASP A 205 -21.05 7.71 -19.40
N ILE A 206 -21.08 8.28 -18.18
CA ILE A 206 -20.84 9.71 -17.99
C ILE A 206 -20.26 10.02 -16.60
N THR A 207 -19.48 11.09 -16.55
CA THR A 207 -19.09 11.77 -15.30
C THR A 207 -19.59 13.20 -15.34
N VAL A 208 -20.36 13.61 -14.33
CA VAL A 208 -20.95 14.94 -14.22
C VAL A 208 -20.58 15.58 -12.89
N LEU A 209 -20.17 16.81 -12.95
CA LEU A 209 -19.92 17.65 -11.79
C LEU A 209 -20.95 18.78 -11.78
N PHE A 210 -21.73 18.91 -10.72
CA PHE A 210 -22.83 19.89 -10.66
C PHE A 210 -23.05 20.45 -9.24
N LEU A 211 -23.76 21.57 -9.16
CA LEU A 211 -24.15 22.23 -7.92
C LEU A 211 -25.65 22.04 -7.67
N PRO A 212 -26.08 21.15 -6.75
CA PRO A 212 -27.49 20.91 -6.45
C PRO A 212 -28.22 22.18 -5.96
N THR A 213 -27.55 22.96 -5.12
CA THR A 213 -28.09 24.18 -4.51
C THR A 213 -28.25 25.36 -5.49
N ARG A 214 -27.67 25.26 -6.69
CA ARG A 214 -27.73 26.26 -7.76
C ARG A 214 -28.51 25.76 -8.96
N ASN A 215 -29.70 25.21 -8.72
CA ASN A 215 -30.60 24.65 -9.75
C ASN A 215 -29.92 23.60 -10.63
N ASN A 216 -29.14 22.73 -10.02
CA ASN A 216 -28.34 21.68 -10.69
C ASN A 216 -27.40 22.24 -11.78
N LEU A 217 -26.76 23.38 -11.52
CA LEU A 217 -25.80 23.97 -12.44
C LEU A 217 -24.67 22.98 -12.74
N ILE A 218 -24.54 22.58 -14.00
CA ILE A 218 -23.48 21.69 -14.45
C ILE A 218 -22.21 22.50 -14.62
N LEU A 219 -21.16 22.13 -13.89
CA LEU A 219 -19.82 22.72 -14.01
C LEU A 219 -18.97 21.98 -15.03
N ASN A 220 -19.09 20.67 -15.07
CA ASN A 220 -18.40 19.83 -16.04
C ASN A 220 -19.23 18.57 -16.33
N ALA A 221 -19.25 18.15 -17.58
CA ALA A 221 -19.87 16.90 -17.99
C ALA A 221 -19.01 16.26 -19.09
N ALA A 222 -18.50 15.08 -18.83
CA ALA A 222 -17.66 14.35 -19.76
C ALA A 222 -18.22 12.92 -19.97
N PRO A 223 -18.31 12.44 -21.21
CA PRO A 223 -18.61 11.05 -21.46
C PRO A 223 -17.49 10.18 -20.91
N ASN A 224 -17.83 9.00 -20.40
CA ASN A 224 -16.85 8.02 -19.98
C ASN A 224 -16.41 7.17 -21.18
N PRO A 225 -15.20 7.37 -21.72
CA PRO A 225 -14.77 6.69 -22.94
C PRO A 225 -14.51 5.20 -22.76
N LEU A 226 -14.30 4.75 -21.50
CA LEU A 226 -14.07 3.34 -21.20
C LEU A 226 -15.35 2.49 -21.25
N GLY A 227 -16.53 3.10 -21.13
CA GLY A 227 -17.81 2.38 -21.05
C GLY A 227 -17.93 1.47 -19.81
N LYS A 228 -17.06 1.66 -18.82
CA LYS A 228 -16.96 0.90 -17.57
C LYS A 228 -16.89 1.84 -16.39
N MET A 229 -17.20 1.31 -15.22
CA MET A 229 -17.03 2.09 -13.98
C MET A 229 -15.55 2.32 -13.68
N THR A 230 -15.21 3.56 -13.33
CA THR A 230 -13.84 3.98 -12.96
C THR A 230 -13.64 4.12 -11.45
N VAL A 231 -14.69 3.86 -10.66
CA VAL A 231 -14.65 3.88 -9.21
C VAL A 231 -14.84 2.46 -8.68
N PHE A 232 -13.90 2.02 -7.88
CA PHE A 232 -13.87 0.73 -7.22
C PHE A 232 -14.01 0.93 -5.72
N VAL A 233 -14.77 0.05 -5.05
CA VAL A 233 -15.06 0.22 -3.63
C VAL A 233 -14.67 -1.04 -2.87
N ALA A 234 -13.62 -0.94 -2.07
CA ALA A 234 -13.29 -1.97 -1.11
C ALA A 234 -14.28 -1.91 0.06
N ARG A 235 -15.03 -2.98 0.30
CA ARG A 235 -16.03 -3.06 1.38
C ARG A 235 -15.61 -4.06 2.44
N ARG A 236 -15.67 -3.64 3.69
CA ARG A 236 -15.48 -4.54 4.81
C ARG A 236 -16.71 -5.46 4.94
N PRO A 237 -16.53 -6.78 5.16
CA PRO A 237 -17.66 -7.68 5.39
C PRO A 237 -18.44 -7.26 6.65
N ALA A 238 -19.74 -7.09 6.51
CA ALA A 238 -20.66 -6.74 7.57
C ALA A 238 -21.99 -7.46 7.37
N LEU A 239 -22.84 -7.44 8.40
CA LEU A 239 -24.20 -7.98 8.32
C LEU A 239 -25.01 -7.21 7.27
N ASP A 240 -25.89 -7.91 6.57
CA ASP A 240 -26.83 -7.37 5.58
C ASP A 240 -26.18 -6.56 4.45
N ASN A 241 -24.90 -6.81 4.14
CA ASN A 241 -24.13 -6.06 3.17
C ASN A 241 -24.07 -4.54 3.44
N GLU A 242 -24.31 -4.11 4.65
CA GLU A 242 -24.13 -2.73 5.06
C GLU A 242 -22.66 -2.32 5.06
N MET A 243 -22.40 -1.04 4.88
CA MET A 243 -21.08 -0.46 5.09
C MET A 243 -20.95 -0.07 6.57
N ARG A 244 -20.28 -0.93 7.35
CA ARG A 244 -20.08 -0.74 8.79
C ARG A 244 -18.60 -0.77 9.15
N GLY A 245 -18.19 0.20 9.94
CA GLY A 245 -16.85 0.29 10.49
C GLY A 245 -16.56 -0.79 11.55
N GLN A 246 -15.29 -0.90 11.90
CA GLN A 246 -14.82 -1.81 12.95
C GLN A 246 -15.33 -1.40 14.33
N PHE A 247 -15.56 -0.10 14.52
CA PHE A 247 -15.82 0.51 15.82
C PHE A 247 -17.28 0.89 16.04
N ASP A 248 -18.16 0.66 15.05
CA ASP A 248 -19.59 1.01 15.15
C ASP A 248 -20.26 0.36 16.36
N ASP A 249 -19.91 -0.91 16.65
CA ASP A 249 -20.52 -1.67 17.74
C ASP A 249 -19.97 -1.30 19.13
N VAL A 250 -18.79 -0.67 19.20
CA VAL A 250 -18.13 -0.32 20.47
C VAL A 250 -18.15 1.17 20.78
N LEU A 251 -18.73 1.98 19.92
CA LEU A 251 -18.78 3.43 20.07
C LEU A 251 -19.43 3.84 21.40
N TYR A 252 -20.60 3.27 21.68
CA TYR A 252 -21.34 3.57 22.90
C TYR A 252 -20.64 3.07 24.17
N VAL A 253 -19.87 1.98 24.07
CA VAL A 253 -19.03 1.49 25.18
C VAL A 253 -17.90 2.49 25.48
N GLN A 254 -17.27 3.06 24.45
CA GLN A 254 -16.28 4.13 24.63
C GLN A 254 -16.88 5.38 25.27
N LEU A 255 -18.09 5.77 24.87
CA LEU A 255 -18.80 6.91 25.46
C LEU A 255 -19.16 6.66 26.92
N ALA A 256 -19.70 5.47 27.25
CA ALA A 256 -19.99 5.07 28.61
C ALA A 256 -18.73 5.10 29.48
N ARG A 257 -17.60 4.58 28.98
CA ARG A 257 -16.32 4.61 29.67
C ARG A 257 -15.84 6.02 29.94
N ALA A 258 -15.94 6.92 28.94
CA ALA A 258 -15.55 8.32 29.06
C ALA A 258 -16.42 9.04 30.10
N ARG A 259 -17.75 8.85 30.05
CA ARG A 259 -18.69 9.40 31.01
C ARG A 259 -18.41 8.92 32.43
N PHE A 260 -18.16 7.63 32.55
CA PHE A 260 -17.87 7.02 33.85
C PHE A 260 -16.57 7.56 34.47
N ALA A 261 -15.53 7.73 33.69
CA ALA A 261 -14.28 8.32 34.14
C ALA A 261 -14.46 9.78 34.61
N ASN A 262 -15.24 10.58 33.87
CA ASN A 262 -15.55 11.95 34.28
C ASN A 262 -16.29 11.99 35.62
N LEU A 263 -17.30 11.12 35.81
CA LEU A 263 -18.04 11.01 37.08
C LEU A 263 -17.14 10.54 38.21
N ALA A 264 -16.22 9.60 37.95
CA ALA A 264 -15.28 9.13 38.97
C ALA A 264 -14.32 10.23 39.42
N MET A 265 -13.84 11.05 38.50
CA MET A 265 -13.00 12.23 38.79
C MET A 265 -13.77 13.28 39.60
N GLU A 266 -15.02 13.58 39.23
CA GLU A 266 -15.87 14.50 39.97
C GLU A 266 -16.16 14.01 41.39
N ALA A 267 -16.45 12.70 41.52
CA ALA A 267 -16.65 12.10 42.83
C ALA A 267 -15.39 12.15 43.69
N ALA A 268 -14.21 11.89 43.09
CA ALA A 268 -12.93 12.01 43.80
C ALA A 268 -12.65 13.45 44.24
N GLU A 269 -12.94 14.43 43.38
CA GLU A 269 -12.79 15.86 43.71
C GLU A 269 -13.71 16.25 44.86
N LYS A 270 -15.00 15.88 44.80
CA LYS A 270 -15.96 16.11 45.90
C LYS A 270 -15.57 15.38 47.19
N SER A 271 -14.96 14.22 47.12
CA SER A 271 -14.44 13.50 48.27
C SER A 271 -13.26 14.20 48.92
N ILE A 272 -12.35 14.75 48.15
CA ILE A 272 -11.18 15.54 48.61
C ILE A 272 -11.63 16.86 49.23
N GLN A 273 -12.59 17.53 48.58
CA GLN A 273 -13.15 18.81 49.02
C GLN A 273 -14.40 18.64 49.86
N ALA A 274 -14.58 17.48 50.48
CA ALA A 274 -15.79 17.17 51.26
C ALA A 274 -16.08 18.26 52.29
N PRO A 275 -17.37 18.69 52.42
CA PRO A 275 -17.74 19.71 53.36
C PRO A 275 -17.43 19.28 54.78
N LEU A 276 -16.96 20.21 55.57
CA LEU A 276 -16.68 20.01 56.99
C LEU A 276 -18.00 20.11 57.77
N VAL A 277 -18.29 19.09 58.55
CA VAL A 277 -19.39 19.09 59.47
C VAL A 277 -18.85 19.52 60.84
N VAL A 278 -19.47 20.54 61.40
CA VAL A 278 -19.05 21.09 62.68
C VAL A 278 -20.28 21.21 63.56
N PRO A 279 -20.21 20.78 64.81
CA PRO A 279 -21.28 20.99 65.76
C PRO A 279 -21.62 22.48 65.93
N SER A 280 -22.89 22.78 66.27
CA SER A 280 -23.38 24.14 66.39
C SER A 280 -22.77 24.94 67.57
N ASP A 281 -22.03 24.27 68.46
CA ASP A 281 -21.32 24.88 69.59
C ASP A 281 -19.92 25.44 69.20
N VAL A 282 -19.42 25.20 67.98
CA VAL A 282 -18.15 25.71 67.51
C VAL A 282 -18.33 27.13 66.97
N VAL A 283 -17.81 28.12 67.70
CA VAL A 283 -17.93 29.53 67.35
C VAL A 283 -16.78 30.00 66.47
N ASP A 284 -15.61 29.39 66.60
CA ASP A 284 -14.41 29.78 65.84
C ASP A 284 -13.70 28.52 65.32
N MET A 285 -13.25 28.59 64.08
CA MET A 285 -12.67 27.47 63.37
C MET A 285 -11.29 27.82 62.81
N PRO A 286 -10.25 27.75 63.63
CA PRO A 286 -8.92 27.99 63.18
C PRO A 286 -8.48 26.92 62.16
N MET A 287 -7.87 27.35 61.06
CA MET A 287 -7.37 26.47 60.01
C MET A 287 -5.82 26.47 60.07
N GLY A 288 -5.23 25.30 60.27
CA GLY A 288 -3.77 25.12 60.26
C GLY A 288 -3.33 23.85 60.96
N PRO A 289 -2.09 23.42 60.83
CA PRO A 289 -1.58 22.17 61.41
C PRO A 289 -1.64 22.18 62.97
N ASP A 290 -1.53 23.37 63.60
CA ASP A 290 -1.57 23.54 65.04
C ASP A 290 -2.93 24.09 65.56
N ALA A 291 -3.95 24.05 64.72
CA ALA A 291 -5.26 24.59 65.04
C ALA A 291 -5.98 23.69 66.11
N ILE A 292 -6.46 24.30 67.19
CA ILE A 292 -7.23 23.62 68.23
C ILE A 292 -8.72 24.01 68.12
N ILE A 293 -9.55 23.07 67.73
CA ILE A 293 -11.01 23.25 67.68
C ILE A 293 -11.58 22.80 69.02
N ARG A 294 -12.27 23.70 69.75
CA ARG A 294 -12.94 23.39 71.03
C ARG A 294 -14.42 23.15 70.76
N THR A 295 -14.89 21.95 71.13
CA THR A 295 -16.32 21.54 71.02
C THR A 295 -16.70 20.61 72.15
N ALA A 296 -17.96 20.63 72.52
CA ALA A 296 -18.52 19.71 73.48
C ALA A 296 -18.64 18.28 72.91
N THR A 297 -18.73 18.15 71.58
CA THR A 297 -18.87 16.88 70.87
C THR A 297 -17.79 16.67 69.86
N PRO A 298 -16.55 16.31 70.29
CA PRO A 298 -15.39 16.17 69.34
C PRO A 298 -15.64 15.15 68.25
N ALA A 299 -16.44 14.13 68.46
CA ALA A 299 -16.84 13.15 67.44
C ALA A 299 -17.74 13.72 66.33
N GLY A 300 -18.31 14.91 66.55
CA GLY A 300 -19.16 15.60 65.59
C GLY A 300 -18.37 16.47 64.61
N VAL A 301 -17.07 16.65 64.83
CA VAL A 301 -16.19 17.39 63.91
C VAL A 301 -15.56 16.42 62.91
N GLY A 302 -15.88 16.57 61.64
CA GLY A 302 -15.32 15.69 60.63
C GLY A 302 -15.72 16.13 59.23
N ARG A 303 -15.05 15.57 58.27
CA ARG A 303 -15.48 15.72 56.86
C ARG A 303 -16.53 14.65 56.55
N VAL A 304 -17.53 15.01 55.77
CA VAL A 304 -18.48 14.03 55.23
C VAL A 304 -17.70 13.01 54.40
N ARG A 305 -17.82 11.74 54.77
CA ARG A 305 -17.20 10.68 53.98
C ARG A 305 -18.04 10.44 52.74
N LEU A 306 -17.48 10.80 51.58
CA LEU A 306 -18.01 10.52 50.26
C LEU A 306 -17.16 9.40 49.66
N ASP A 307 -17.56 8.15 49.96
CA ASP A 307 -16.81 7.00 49.43
C ASP A 307 -17.24 6.72 47.98
N VAL A 308 -16.27 6.63 47.06
CA VAL A 308 -16.53 6.12 45.71
C VAL A 308 -16.70 4.60 45.83
N PRO A 309 -17.83 4.02 45.40
CA PRO A 309 -18.03 2.58 45.49
C PRO A 309 -16.94 1.81 44.77
N ALA A 310 -16.34 0.80 45.41
CA ALA A 310 -15.32 -0.04 44.78
C ALA A 310 -15.84 -0.75 43.51
N ALA A 311 -17.15 -1.03 43.47
CA ALA A 311 -17.84 -1.56 42.29
C ALA A 311 -17.68 -0.66 41.04
N ALA A 312 -17.54 0.64 41.24
CA ALA A 312 -17.34 1.58 40.14
C ALA A 312 -16.02 1.34 39.37
N PHE A 313 -14.94 1.03 40.05
CA PHE A 313 -13.67 0.71 39.42
C PHE A 313 -13.68 -0.64 38.70
N GLN A 314 -14.45 -1.61 39.23
CA GLN A 314 -14.67 -2.91 38.60
C GLN A 314 -15.47 -2.75 37.28
N GLU A 315 -16.50 -1.90 37.27
CA GLU A 315 -17.30 -1.60 36.09
C GLU A 315 -16.44 -0.92 35.00
N GLN A 316 -15.59 0.01 35.39
CA GLN A 316 -14.67 0.65 34.43
C GLN A 316 -13.71 -0.36 33.78
N ALA A 317 -13.21 -1.34 34.54
CA ALA A 317 -12.36 -2.40 33.99
C ALA A 317 -13.17 -3.34 33.07
N ALA A 318 -14.42 -3.64 33.41
CA ALA A 318 -15.31 -4.42 32.54
C ALA A 318 -15.59 -3.72 31.23
N LEU A 319 -15.94 -2.43 31.24
CA LEU A 319 -16.14 -1.62 30.03
C LEU A 319 -14.88 -1.58 29.16
N GLN A 320 -13.70 -1.55 29.76
CA GLN A 320 -12.45 -1.60 28.98
C GLN A 320 -12.25 -2.96 28.31
N SER A 321 -12.59 -4.05 28.97
CA SER A 321 -12.51 -5.40 28.41
C SER A 321 -13.53 -5.59 27.28
N GLU A 322 -14.78 -5.14 27.46
CA GLU A 322 -15.81 -5.19 26.43
C GLU A 322 -15.45 -4.36 25.20
N LEU A 323 -14.88 -3.18 25.40
CA LEU A 323 -14.41 -2.31 24.32
C LEU A 323 -13.37 -3.01 23.46
N ARG A 324 -12.39 -3.68 24.07
CA ARG A 324 -11.35 -4.44 23.36
C ARG A 324 -11.92 -5.66 22.64
N LEU A 325 -12.81 -6.39 23.32
CA LEU A 325 -13.44 -7.58 22.74
C LEU A 325 -14.31 -7.21 21.53
N GLY A 326 -15.15 -6.20 21.65
CA GLY A 326 -16.03 -5.75 20.58
C GLY A 326 -15.25 -5.15 19.39
N ALA A 327 -14.16 -4.42 19.64
CA ALA A 327 -13.27 -3.93 18.61
C ALA A 327 -12.36 -5.03 18.03
N ARG A 328 -12.38 -6.25 18.59
CA ARG A 328 -11.46 -7.35 18.26
C ARG A 328 -9.98 -6.93 18.29
N TYR A 329 -9.63 -6.11 19.27
CA TYR A 329 -8.30 -5.56 19.41
C TYR A 329 -7.56 -6.20 20.58
N PRO A 330 -6.51 -7.00 20.35
CA PRO A 330 -5.86 -7.81 21.39
C PRO A 330 -5.06 -6.96 22.37
N GLU A 331 -5.04 -7.37 23.64
CA GLU A 331 -4.29 -6.68 24.71
C GLU A 331 -2.77 -6.64 24.47
N GLY A 332 -2.23 -7.66 23.82
CA GLY A 332 -0.81 -7.75 23.52
C GLY A 332 -0.26 -6.59 22.69
N ARG A 333 -1.12 -5.92 21.91
CA ARG A 333 -0.72 -4.72 21.11
C ARG A 333 -0.54 -3.47 21.96
N THR A 334 -1.19 -3.38 23.10
CA THR A 334 -1.04 -2.24 24.04
C THR A 334 0.14 -2.39 25.00
N GLY A 335 0.97 -3.43 24.82
CA GLY A 335 2.15 -3.68 25.66
C GLY A 335 1.83 -4.36 27.00
N ASN A 336 0.56 -4.66 27.28
CA ASN A 336 0.15 -5.34 28.48
C ASN A 336 0.16 -6.86 28.26
N ILE A 337 1.37 -7.43 28.19
CA ILE A 337 1.56 -8.88 28.06
C ILE A 337 1.74 -9.45 29.44
N ASP A 338 0.86 -10.36 29.84
CA ASP A 338 1.00 -11.11 31.08
C ASP A 338 2.29 -11.94 31.01
N ALA A 339 3.15 -11.77 32.01
CA ALA A 339 4.45 -12.44 32.06
C ALA A 339 4.39 -13.97 31.99
N SER A 340 3.22 -14.55 32.27
CA SER A 340 2.95 -15.99 32.17
C SER A 340 2.81 -16.50 30.72
N ILE A 341 2.64 -15.64 29.73
CA ILE A 341 2.36 -15.98 28.32
C ILE A 341 3.58 -15.71 27.40
N ILE A 342 4.77 -15.50 27.96
CA ILE A 342 6.00 -15.13 27.21
C ILE A 342 6.54 -16.26 26.30
N THR A 343 5.74 -17.20 25.90
CA THR A 343 6.14 -18.12 24.82
C THR A 343 5.74 -17.53 23.46
N GLY A 344 6.63 -17.58 22.47
CA GLY A 344 6.35 -17.04 21.14
C GLY A 344 5.03 -17.57 20.53
N GLN A 345 4.59 -18.77 20.89
CA GLN A 345 3.32 -19.35 20.49
C GLN A 345 2.11 -18.69 21.21
N GLY A 346 2.24 -18.34 22.49
CA GLY A 346 1.20 -17.63 23.23
C GLY A 346 0.93 -16.23 22.68
N VAL A 347 1.98 -15.50 22.34
CA VAL A 347 1.88 -14.18 21.70
C VAL A 347 1.24 -14.29 20.31
N GLN A 348 1.60 -15.32 19.53
CA GLN A 348 0.98 -15.56 18.21
C GLN A 348 -0.53 -15.89 18.32
N ALA A 349 -0.92 -16.68 19.31
CA ALA A 349 -2.33 -17.00 19.55
C ALA A 349 -3.16 -15.74 19.91
N LEU A 350 -2.57 -14.84 20.70
CA LEU A 350 -3.20 -13.57 21.08
C LEU A 350 -3.33 -12.60 19.89
N LEU A 351 -2.37 -12.62 18.98
CA LEU A 351 -2.40 -11.77 17.76
C LEU A 351 -3.24 -12.36 16.63
N GLY A 352 -3.58 -13.65 16.68
CA GLY A 352 -4.23 -14.35 15.57
C GLY A 352 -5.58 -13.76 15.13
N ALA A 353 -6.37 -13.22 16.05
CA ALA A 353 -7.63 -12.54 15.69
C ALA A 353 -7.40 -11.21 14.98
N PHE A 354 -6.36 -10.48 15.36
CA PHE A 354 -5.94 -9.24 14.71
C PHE A 354 -5.41 -9.52 13.31
N ASP A 355 -4.52 -10.51 13.17
CA ASP A 355 -3.93 -10.89 11.89
C ASP A 355 -5.00 -11.36 10.90
N SER A 356 -6.05 -12.06 11.35
CA SER A 356 -7.15 -12.50 10.48
C SER A 356 -7.94 -11.34 9.89
N GLN A 357 -8.13 -10.25 10.64
CA GLN A 357 -8.81 -9.05 10.15
C GLN A 357 -7.97 -8.30 9.11
N ILE A 358 -6.68 -8.17 9.36
CA ILE A 358 -5.76 -7.57 8.41
C ILE A 358 -5.72 -8.38 7.12
N LYS A 359 -5.62 -9.71 7.20
CA LYS A 359 -5.64 -10.60 6.02
C LYS A 359 -6.93 -10.48 5.22
N ALA A 360 -8.09 -10.40 5.88
CA ALA A 360 -9.36 -10.17 5.20
C ALA A 360 -9.37 -8.82 4.47
N GLY A 361 -8.87 -7.75 5.09
CA GLY A 361 -8.71 -6.44 4.45
C GLY A 361 -7.73 -6.49 3.26
N GLN A 362 -6.60 -7.15 3.42
CA GLN A 362 -5.61 -7.36 2.36
C GLN A 362 -6.18 -8.10 1.16
N THR A 363 -6.96 -9.18 1.39
CA THR A 363 -7.61 -9.93 0.31
C THR A 363 -8.56 -9.04 -0.49
N ILE A 364 -9.41 -8.27 0.18
CA ILE A 364 -10.35 -7.35 -0.48
C ILE A 364 -9.62 -6.26 -1.26
N LEU A 365 -8.58 -5.66 -0.67
CA LEU A 365 -7.78 -4.65 -1.34
C LEU A 365 -7.02 -5.21 -2.53
N THR A 366 -6.56 -6.46 -2.48
CA THR A 366 -5.93 -7.15 -3.62
C THR A 366 -6.85 -7.17 -4.83
N GLU A 367 -8.08 -7.66 -4.67
CA GLU A 367 -9.07 -7.73 -5.75
C GLU A 367 -9.40 -6.33 -6.32
N VAL A 368 -9.56 -5.35 -5.44
CA VAL A 368 -9.83 -3.97 -5.86
C VAL A 368 -8.65 -3.36 -6.61
N PHE A 369 -7.42 -3.56 -6.15
CA PHE A 369 -6.24 -3.04 -6.83
C PHE A 369 -5.99 -3.72 -8.18
N GLU A 370 -6.32 -5.01 -8.34
CA GLU A 370 -6.28 -5.66 -9.65
C GLU A 370 -7.20 -4.96 -10.65
N ASP A 371 -8.44 -4.66 -10.26
CA ASP A 371 -9.40 -3.95 -11.10
C ASP A 371 -8.98 -2.50 -11.38
N VAL A 372 -8.42 -1.81 -10.39
CA VAL A 372 -7.87 -0.44 -10.52
C VAL A 372 -6.75 -0.39 -11.56
N ILE A 373 -5.74 -1.25 -11.43
CA ILE A 373 -4.60 -1.24 -12.37
C ILE A 373 -5.02 -1.71 -13.76
N ARG A 374 -5.91 -2.71 -13.85
CA ARG A 374 -6.49 -3.12 -15.14
C ARG A 374 -7.16 -1.95 -15.85
N THR A 375 -7.91 -1.14 -15.10
CA THR A 375 -8.56 0.07 -15.63
C THR A 375 -7.55 1.15 -16.01
N CYS A 376 -6.44 1.28 -15.25
CA CYS A 376 -5.34 2.18 -15.64
C CYS A 376 -4.72 1.76 -16.98
N PHE A 377 -4.45 0.48 -17.20
CA PHE A 377 -3.93 -0.01 -18.47
C PHE A 377 -4.90 0.28 -19.64
N GLU A 378 -6.19 -0.01 -19.48
CA GLU A 378 -7.21 0.27 -20.49
C GLU A 378 -7.33 1.77 -20.78
N MET A 379 -7.28 2.62 -19.74
CA MET A 379 -7.32 4.07 -19.87
C MET A 379 -6.09 4.62 -20.59
N ASP A 380 -4.92 4.08 -20.27
CA ASP A 380 -3.65 4.50 -20.88
C ASP A 380 -3.60 4.14 -22.36
N GLU A 381 -4.07 2.95 -22.75
CA GLU A 381 -4.17 2.54 -24.16
C GLU A 381 -5.20 3.36 -24.94
N LEU A 382 -6.34 3.69 -24.32
CA LEU A 382 -7.44 4.34 -25.02
C LEU A 382 -7.25 5.84 -25.17
N LEU A 383 -6.78 6.51 -24.12
CA LEU A 383 -6.72 7.97 -24.05
C LEU A 383 -5.32 8.53 -24.32
N PHE A 384 -4.28 7.79 -23.97
CA PHE A 384 -2.92 8.30 -23.90
C PHE A 384 -1.92 7.48 -24.72
N ASP A 385 -2.32 6.93 -25.89
CA ASP A 385 -1.44 6.12 -26.76
C ASP A 385 -0.37 6.97 -27.45
N LYS A 386 0.51 7.57 -26.65
CA LYS A 386 1.70 8.31 -27.09
C LYS A 386 2.96 7.60 -26.63
N GLU A 387 4.07 7.86 -27.30
CA GLU A 387 5.38 7.41 -26.82
C GLU A 387 5.77 8.22 -25.57
N LYS A 388 5.98 7.54 -24.44
CA LYS A 388 6.26 8.14 -23.14
C LYS A 388 7.66 7.78 -22.68
N ASN A 389 8.33 8.75 -22.08
CA ASN A 389 9.61 8.55 -21.42
C ASN A 389 9.47 8.96 -19.96
N VAL A 390 9.33 7.98 -19.10
CA VAL A 390 9.17 8.18 -17.67
C VAL A 390 10.48 7.90 -16.96
N LYS A 391 10.89 8.84 -16.13
CA LYS A 391 12.07 8.70 -15.27
C LYS A 391 11.60 8.56 -13.83
N GLY A 392 12.10 7.56 -13.14
CA GLY A 392 11.78 7.31 -11.75
C GLY A 392 12.97 6.78 -10.98
N ILE A 393 12.78 6.60 -9.69
CA ILE A 393 13.75 5.95 -8.81
C ILE A 393 13.08 4.69 -8.25
N ALA A 394 13.61 3.53 -8.61
CA ALA A 394 13.21 2.28 -8.02
C ALA A 394 14.36 1.78 -7.13
N GLN A 395 14.10 1.60 -5.83
CA GLN A 395 15.08 1.10 -4.86
C GLN A 395 16.41 1.88 -4.84
N GLY A 396 16.32 3.19 -4.92
CA GLY A 396 17.51 4.06 -4.95
C GLY A 396 18.27 4.06 -6.28
N THR A 397 17.82 3.29 -7.28
CA THR A 397 18.43 3.28 -8.61
C THR A 397 17.53 4.06 -9.58
N PRO A 398 18.06 5.08 -10.27
CA PRO A 398 17.30 5.77 -11.30
C PRO A 398 17.03 4.81 -12.47
N TYR A 399 15.79 4.80 -12.95
CA TYR A 399 15.41 4.07 -14.14
C TYR A 399 14.76 5.00 -15.16
N GLU A 400 14.91 4.69 -16.43
CA GLU A 400 14.23 5.35 -17.53
C GLU A 400 13.38 4.31 -18.25
N LEU A 401 12.07 4.53 -18.25
CA LEU A 401 11.10 3.65 -18.89
C LEU A 401 10.55 4.32 -20.13
N LYS A 402 10.92 3.80 -21.30
CA LYS A 402 10.34 4.20 -22.58
C LYS A 402 9.28 3.20 -22.97
N TYR A 403 8.04 3.65 -23.14
CA TYR A 403 6.95 2.77 -23.53
C TYR A 403 5.91 3.49 -24.38
N LYS A 404 5.21 2.70 -25.19
CA LYS A 404 4.00 3.10 -25.90
C LYS A 404 2.89 2.14 -25.51
N PRO A 405 1.77 2.61 -24.95
CA PRO A 405 0.70 1.75 -24.41
C PRO A 405 0.26 0.67 -25.40
N SER A 406 -0.11 1.01 -26.64
CA SER A 406 -0.55 0.05 -27.66
C SER A 406 0.47 -1.02 -28.04
N LYS A 407 1.77 -0.79 -27.81
CA LYS A 407 2.84 -1.76 -28.11
C LYS A 407 3.20 -2.62 -26.90
N ASP A 408 3.22 -2.02 -25.72
CA ASP A 408 3.80 -2.62 -24.52
C ASP A 408 2.74 -3.22 -23.59
N ILE A 409 1.50 -2.72 -23.62
CA ILE A 409 0.37 -3.31 -22.90
C ILE A 409 -0.35 -4.34 -23.80
N LYS A 410 -0.63 -4.00 -25.07
CA LYS A 410 -1.23 -4.89 -26.10
C LYS A 410 -2.55 -5.54 -25.69
N ASN A 411 -3.45 -4.80 -25.06
CA ASN A 411 -4.69 -5.32 -24.50
C ASN A 411 -4.49 -6.45 -23.45
N ASP A 412 -3.28 -6.72 -22.99
CA ASP A 412 -3.02 -7.65 -21.91
C ASP A 412 -3.00 -6.89 -20.58
N THR A 413 -4.17 -6.75 -20.00
CA THR A 413 -4.38 -6.05 -18.73
C THR A 413 -4.26 -6.96 -17.51
N SER A 414 -3.75 -8.19 -17.70
CA SER A 414 -3.59 -9.15 -16.61
C SER A 414 -2.50 -8.68 -15.64
N ILE A 415 -2.87 -8.55 -14.39
CA ILE A 415 -1.98 -8.21 -13.30
C ILE A 415 -2.30 -9.09 -12.10
N GLU A 416 -1.30 -9.46 -11.37
CA GLU A 416 -1.40 -10.16 -10.11
C GLU A 416 -0.96 -9.21 -8.99
N VAL A 417 -1.86 -8.99 -8.05
CA VAL A 417 -1.60 -8.17 -6.88
C VAL A 417 -1.50 -9.08 -5.67
N ARG A 418 -0.42 -9.00 -4.91
CA ARG A 418 -0.23 -9.84 -3.72
C ARG A 418 0.31 -9.03 -2.56
N TYR A 419 -0.34 -9.14 -1.41
CA TYR A 419 0.33 -8.90 -0.14
C TYR A 419 1.21 -10.11 0.12
N GLY A 420 2.52 -9.91 0.26
CA GLY A 420 3.45 -11.02 0.50
C GLY A 420 2.99 -11.87 1.69
N LEU A 421 3.25 -13.18 1.64
CA LEU A 421 2.89 -14.16 2.69
C LEU A 421 3.36 -13.69 4.07
N MET A 422 4.31 -12.78 4.08
CA MET A 422 4.99 -12.22 5.24
C MET A 422 4.61 -10.75 5.50
N ALA A 423 3.62 -10.22 4.79
CA ALA A 423 3.12 -8.87 5.04
C ALA A 423 2.54 -8.79 6.46
N GLY A 424 3.14 -7.95 7.29
CA GLY A 424 2.80 -7.84 8.72
C GLY A 424 3.68 -8.67 9.67
N LEU A 425 4.59 -9.51 9.16
CA LEU A 425 5.61 -10.14 9.99
C LEU A 425 6.85 -9.23 10.13
N ASP A 426 7.54 -9.38 11.26
CA ASP A 426 8.87 -8.78 11.44
C ASP A 426 9.79 -9.24 10.28
N PRO A 427 10.46 -8.30 9.58
CA PRO A 427 11.37 -8.63 8.47
C PRO A 427 12.41 -9.69 8.81
N SER A 428 12.88 -9.72 10.05
CA SER A 428 13.84 -10.72 10.53
C SER A 428 13.26 -12.12 10.55
N ARG A 429 12.00 -12.28 10.96
CA ARG A 429 11.31 -13.57 10.98
C ARG A 429 10.97 -14.06 9.58
N ALA A 430 10.54 -13.12 8.72
CA ALA A 430 10.29 -13.39 7.32
C ALA A 430 11.55 -13.93 6.62
N LEU A 431 12.71 -13.34 6.89
CA LEU A 431 13.98 -13.77 6.35
C LEU A 431 14.37 -15.17 6.85
N ILE A 432 14.25 -15.43 8.15
CA ILE A 432 14.59 -16.75 8.75
C ILE A 432 13.70 -17.84 8.14
N PHE A 433 12.39 -17.63 8.07
CA PHE A 433 11.47 -18.58 7.46
C PHE A 433 11.81 -18.83 5.98
N SER A 434 12.10 -17.77 5.24
CA SER A 434 12.49 -17.87 3.82
C SER A 434 13.76 -18.69 3.62
N LEU A 435 14.77 -18.48 4.46
CA LEU A 435 16.02 -19.23 4.41
C LEU A 435 15.82 -20.71 4.78
N GLN A 436 14.96 -20.99 5.76
CA GLN A 436 14.60 -22.37 6.14
C GLN A 436 13.84 -23.09 5.03
N ALA A 437 12.86 -22.42 4.43
CA ALA A 437 12.08 -22.98 3.32
C ALA A 437 12.95 -23.22 2.07
N LEU A 438 13.91 -22.34 1.79
CA LEU A 438 14.91 -22.53 0.73
C LEU A 438 15.87 -23.68 1.03
N GLY A 439 16.35 -23.79 2.27
CA GLY A 439 17.24 -24.87 2.69
C GLY A 439 16.58 -26.25 2.70
N ALA A 440 15.24 -26.29 2.80
CA ALA A 440 14.43 -27.50 2.69
C ALA A 440 13.94 -27.80 1.26
N ASP A 441 14.39 -27.05 0.25
CA ASP A 441 13.98 -27.14 -1.16
C ASP A 441 12.45 -27.08 -1.39
N LEU A 442 11.71 -26.43 -0.46
CA LEU A 442 10.26 -26.27 -0.55
C LEU A 442 9.85 -25.15 -1.50
N VAL A 443 10.70 -24.15 -1.69
CA VAL A 443 10.41 -22.97 -2.49
C VAL A 443 11.62 -22.53 -3.31
N SER A 444 11.37 -21.89 -4.46
CA SER A 444 12.44 -21.35 -5.31
C SER A 444 12.98 -20.01 -4.74
N LYS A 445 14.20 -19.64 -5.14
CA LYS A 445 14.78 -18.32 -4.82
C LYS A 445 13.94 -17.18 -5.37
N ASP A 446 13.34 -17.37 -6.55
CA ASP A 446 12.45 -16.40 -7.19
C ASP A 446 11.18 -16.20 -6.36
N PHE A 447 10.55 -17.28 -5.89
CA PHE A 447 9.41 -17.19 -4.99
C PHE A 447 9.72 -16.39 -3.73
N ILE A 448 10.85 -16.67 -3.06
CA ILE A 448 11.24 -15.95 -1.84
C ILE A 448 11.43 -14.45 -2.11
N ARG A 449 12.07 -14.09 -3.22
CA ARG A 449 12.30 -12.68 -3.59
C ARG A 449 11.00 -11.93 -3.81
N ARG A 450 9.98 -12.59 -4.38
CA ARG A 450 8.64 -12.00 -4.58
C ARG A 450 7.84 -11.86 -3.30
N GLU A 451 8.05 -12.77 -2.35
CA GLU A 451 7.30 -12.82 -1.09
C GLU A 451 7.93 -11.99 0.03
N LEU A 452 9.22 -11.65 -0.07
CA LEU A 452 9.86 -10.80 0.93
C LEU A 452 9.20 -9.41 0.93
N PRO A 453 8.94 -8.82 2.12
CA PRO A 453 8.27 -7.53 2.26
C PRO A 453 9.15 -6.34 1.82
N TRP A 454 10.17 -6.61 1.03
CA TRP A 454 11.02 -5.58 0.42
C TRP A 454 10.49 -5.31 -0.98
N SER A 455 10.32 -4.02 -1.30
CA SER A 455 9.93 -3.59 -2.65
C SER A 455 11.08 -3.78 -3.64
N VAL A 456 11.51 -5.04 -3.82
CA VAL A 456 12.59 -5.40 -4.74
C VAL A 456 12.00 -5.71 -6.10
N ASN A 457 12.49 -5.03 -7.14
CA ASN A 457 12.20 -5.46 -8.51
C ASN A 457 12.97 -6.75 -8.79
N VAL A 458 12.25 -7.87 -8.75
CA VAL A 458 12.83 -9.21 -8.79
C VAL A 458 13.64 -9.45 -10.06
N SER A 459 13.15 -9.00 -11.22
CA SER A 459 13.84 -9.21 -12.50
C SER A 459 15.14 -8.39 -12.61
N LEU A 460 15.13 -7.14 -12.13
CA LEU A 460 16.35 -6.33 -12.08
C LEU A 460 17.38 -6.91 -11.13
N GLU A 461 16.95 -7.45 -10.01
CA GLU A 461 17.84 -8.05 -9.03
C GLU A 461 18.39 -9.40 -9.51
N GLU A 462 17.60 -10.18 -10.25
CA GLU A 462 18.09 -11.38 -10.91
C GLU A 462 19.18 -11.06 -11.92
N GLN A 463 18.97 -10.07 -12.79
CA GLN A 463 19.98 -9.61 -13.74
C GLN A 463 21.26 -9.15 -13.02
N ARG A 464 21.14 -8.42 -11.93
CA ARG A 464 22.31 -7.99 -11.13
C ARG A 464 23.05 -9.19 -10.54
N ILE A 465 22.33 -10.15 -9.96
CA ILE A 465 22.94 -11.37 -9.40
C ILE A 465 23.58 -12.21 -10.49
N GLU A 466 23.00 -12.31 -11.68
CA GLU A 466 23.61 -13.00 -12.81
C GLU A 466 24.90 -12.30 -13.26
N ILE A 467 24.86 -10.97 -13.41
CA ILE A 467 26.05 -10.17 -13.75
C ILE A 467 27.13 -10.33 -12.66
N GLU A 468 26.75 -10.28 -11.38
CA GLU A 468 27.71 -10.50 -10.27
C GLU A 468 28.33 -11.89 -10.29
N LYS A 469 27.53 -12.94 -10.56
CA LYS A 469 28.04 -14.31 -10.71
C LYS A 469 28.96 -14.44 -11.92
N MET A 470 28.59 -13.85 -13.05
CA MET A 470 29.47 -13.82 -14.23
C MET A 470 30.80 -13.13 -13.91
N ARG A 471 30.77 -11.98 -13.25
CA ARG A 471 31.95 -11.25 -12.78
C ARG A 471 32.81 -12.09 -11.84
N SER A 472 32.16 -12.73 -10.88
CA SER A 472 32.85 -13.63 -9.94
C SER A 472 33.51 -14.81 -10.64
N ASN A 473 32.80 -15.45 -11.58
CA ASN A 473 33.32 -16.58 -12.35
C ASN A 473 34.48 -16.15 -13.28
N LEU A 474 34.37 -14.99 -13.94
CA LEU A 474 35.47 -14.45 -14.75
C LEU A 474 36.68 -14.07 -13.89
N SER A 475 36.46 -13.46 -12.74
CA SER A 475 37.54 -13.16 -11.79
C SER A 475 38.22 -14.43 -11.29
N ALA A 476 37.42 -15.48 -10.96
CA ALA A 476 37.97 -16.78 -10.55
C ALA A 476 38.76 -17.46 -11.69
N ALA A 477 38.27 -17.39 -12.94
CA ALA A 477 38.95 -17.94 -14.09
C ALA A 477 40.30 -17.22 -14.37
N VAL A 478 40.32 -15.89 -14.30
CA VAL A 478 41.56 -15.11 -14.42
C VAL A 478 42.55 -15.46 -13.30
N THR A 479 42.07 -15.63 -12.07
CA THR A 479 42.89 -16.02 -10.93
C THR A 479 43.43 -17.44 -11.09
N ALA A 480 42.60 -18.39 -11.54
CA ALA A 480 43.02 -19.76 -11.81
C ALA A 480 44.09 -19.85 -12.92
N THR A 481 43.91 -19.03 -13.99
CA THR A 481 44.88 -18.92 -15.06
C THR A 481 46.22 -18.33 -14.55
N ALA A 482 46.17 -17.33 -13.67
CA ALA A 482 47.37 -16.78 -13.04
C ALA A 482 48.08 -17.81 -12.13
N GLN A 483 47.32 -18.64 -11.41
CA GLN A 483 47.86 -19.72 -10.57
C GLN A 483 48.46 -20.90 -11.38
N ALA A 484 48.03 -21.10 -12.62
CA ALA A 484 48.59 -22.13 -13.50
C ALA A 484 49.98 -21.74 -14.05
N ILE A 485 50.36 -20.48 -14.06
CA ILE A 485 51.64 -19.95 -14.60
C ILE A 485 52.85 -20.66 -13.95
N PRO A 486 52.97 -20.78 -12.61
CA PRO A 486 54.13 -21.46 -11.99
C PRO A 486 54.21 -22.95 -12.33
N ALA A 487 53.04 -23.62 -12.46
CA ALA A 487 53.01 -25.05 -12.83
C ALA A 487 53.43 -25.29 -14.29
N MET A 488 53.06 -24.42 -15.22
CA MET A 488 53.51 -24.47 -16.62
C MET A 488 55.00 -24.19 -16.75
N ALA A 489 55.52 -23.23 -16.00
CA ALA A 489 56.95 -22.93 -15.94
C ALA A 489 57.77 -24.15 -15.40
N ALA A 490 57.25 -24.85 -14.41
CA ALA A 490 57.86 -26.06 -13.85
C ALA A 490 57.85 -27.25 -14.85
N GLN A 491 56.91 -27.25 -15.82
CA GLN A 491 56.80 -28.26 -16.89
C GLN A 491 57.61 -27.90 -18.15
N GLY A 492 58.34 -26.78 -18.12
CA GLY A 492 59.17 -26.31 -19.27
C GLY A 492 58.35 -25.68 -20.40
N GLN A 493 57.08 -25.34 -20.16
CA GLN A 493 56.27 -24.61 -21.12
C GLN A 493 56.46 -23.10 -20.90
N ASP A 494 56.50 -22.33 -22.02
CA ASP A 494 56.69 -20.89 -21.95
C ASP A 494 55.39 -20.16 -21.52
N PRO A 495 55.33 -19.57 -20.33
CA PRO A 495 54.13 -18.91 -19.80
C PRO A 495 54.01 -17.43 -20.30
N SER A 496 54.91 -16.93 -21.13
CA SER A 496 54.99 -15.51 -21.47
C SER A 496 53.71 -14.99 -22.13
N THR A 497 53.07 -15.77 -22.99
CA THR A 497 51.82 -15.40 -23.66
C THR A 497 50.63 -15.26 -22.67
N LEU A 498 50.55 -16.11 -21.67
CA LEU A 498 49.53 -16.04 -20.65
C LEU A 498 49.74 -14.85 -19.70
N ILE A 499 51.01 -14.59 -19.34
CA ILE A 499 51.38 -13.44 -18.49
C ILE A 499 51.01 -12.15 -19.22
N GLN A 500 51.30 -12.06 -20.52
CA GLN A 500 50.96 -10.91 -21.33
C GLN A 500 49.46 -10.66 -21.44
N LYS A 501 48.66 -11.73 -21.67
CA LYS A 501 47.21 -11.64 -21.71
C LYS A 501 46.62 -11.18 -20.35
N ILE A 502 47.13 -11.66 -19.22
CA ILE A 502 46.69 -11.22 -17.92
C ILE A 502 47.08 -9.75 -17.66
N ALA A 503 48.28 -9.32 -18.08
CA ALA A 503 48.69 -7.94 -17.97
C ALA A 503 47.80 -7.01 -18.80
N ASP A 504 47.42 -7.41 -20.02
CA ASP A 504 46.52 -6.66 -20.89
C ASP A 504 45.10 -6.53 -20.30
N VAL A 505 44.58 -7.57 -19.64
CA VAL A 505 43.30 -7.50 -18.91
C VAL A 505 43.38 -6.49 -17.74
N ILE A 506 44.47 -6.49 -16.99
CA ILE A 506 44.68 -5.58 -15.87
C ILE A 506 44.81 -4.14 -16.36
N GLU A 507 45.54 -3.92 -17.47
CA GLU A 507 45.73 -2.59 -18.05
C GLU A 507 44.41 -2.01 -18.58
N ARG A 508 43.60 -2.79 -19.31
CA ARG A 508 42.28 -2.39 -19.79
C ARG A 508 41.35 -2.03 -18.62
N ARG A 509 41.40 -2.81 -17.57
CA ARG A 509 40.61 -2.52 -16.36
C ARG A 509 41.06 -1.22 -15.66
N ARG A 510 42.34 -0.91 -15.64
CA ARG A 510 42.86 0.39 -15.16
C ARG A 510 42.41 1.56 -16.00
N ASN A 511 42.17 1.32 -17.30
CA ASN A 511 41.67 2.32 -18.25
C ASN A 511 40.12 2.50 -18.17
N GLY A 512 39.42 1.74 -17.30
CA GLY A 512 38.00 1.91 -17.03
C GLY A 512 37.09 0.88 -17.71
N ASP A 513 37.62 -0.10 -18.43
CA ASP A 513 36.84 -1.16 -19.03
C ASP A 513 36.24 -2.10 -17.97
N SER A 514 35.03 -2.64 -18.21
CA SER A 514 34.47 -3.69 -17.36
C SER A 514 35.32 -4.97 -17.46
N ILE A 515 35.28 -5.83 -16.42
CA ILE A 515 36.07 -7.07 -16.43
C ILE A 515 35.66 -7.99 -17.60
N GLU A 516 34.37 -7.97 -17.97
CA GLU A 516 33.82 -8.72 -19.09
C GLU A 516 34.41 -8.23 -20.41
N ALA A 517 34.39 -6.92 -20.64
CA ALA A 517 34.92 -6.31 -21.87
C ALA A 517 36.44 -6.55 -21.97
N ALA A 518 37.16 -6.40 -20.88
CA ALA A 518 38.61 -6.62 -20.85
C ALA A 518 38.97 -8.09 -21.10
N ALA A 519 38.26 -9.03 -20.46
CA ALA A 519 38.51 -10.46 -20.66
C ALA A 519 38.13 -10.93 -22.09
N LEU A 520 36.96 -10.49 -22.58
CA LEU A 520 36.52 -10.83 -23.93
C LEU A 520 37.46 -10.30 -25.01
N ALA A 521 37.96 -9.09 -24.89
CA ALA A 521 38.90 -8.49 -25.83
C ALA A 521 40.26 -9.18 -25.85
N VAL A 522 40.70 -9.78 -24.75
CA VAL A 522 42.04 -10.42 -24.64
C VAL A 522 41.99 -11.93 -24.89
N PHE A 523 40.91 -12.61 -24.53
CA PHE A 523 40.76 -14.07 -24.64
C PHE A 523 39.85 -14.50 -25.81
N ALA A 524 39.15 -13.59 -26.49
CA ALA A 524 38.41 -13.94 -27.70
C ALA A 524 39.37 -14.55 -28.76
N PRO A 525 38.99 -15.65 -29.43
CA PRO A 525 39.78 -16.17 -30.53
C PRO A 525 39.86 -15.10 -31.63
N GLU A 526 41.07 -14.82 -32.11
CA GLU A 526 41.27 -13.96 -33.26
C GLU A 526 40.41 -14.52 -34.43
N GLN A 527 39.40 -13.77 -34.85
CA GLN A 527 38.69 -14.11 -36.08
C GLN A 527 39.69 -14.04 -37.21
N PRO A 528 39.86 -15.12 -38.01
CA PRO A 528 40.71 -15.04 -39.19
C PRO A 528 40.19 -13.90 -40.04
N ALA A 529 41.11 -13.01 -40.43
CA ALA A 529 40.83 -11.87 -41.29
C ALA A 529 39.98 -12.35 -42.47
N GLN A 530 38.79 -11.77 -42.63
CA GLN A 530 37.95 -12.04 -43.81
C GLN A 530 38.74 -11.69 -45.04
N ALA A 531 39.15 -12.74 -45.77
CA ALA A 531 39.68 -12.57 -47.12
C ALA A 531 38.59 -11.89 -47.96
N GLU A 532 38.95 -10.81 -48.64
CA GLU A 532 38.10 -10.10 -49.60
C GLU A 532 37.44 -11.10 -50.54
N MET A 533 36.12 -11.23 -50.47
CA MET A 533 35.35 -12.03 -51.41
C MET A 533 35.32 -11.32 -52.76
N THR A 534 36.08 -11.84 -53.71
CA THR A 534 35.83 -11.64 -55.14
C THR A 534 34.48 -12.25 -55.54
N PRO A 535 33.69 -11.61 -56.40
CA PRO A 535 32.35 -12.09 -56.74
C PRO A 535 32.41 -13.41 -57.55
N PRO A 536 31.52 -14.38 -57.27
CA PRO A 536 31.54 -15.67 -57.95
C PRO A 536 30.89 -15.59 -59.32
N GLY A 537 31.63 -16.05 -60.29
CA GLY A 537 31.12 -16.44 -61.60
C GLY A 537 30.27 -17.70 -61.54
N THR A 538 29.19 -17.65 -62.27
CA THR A 538 28.23 -18.71 -62.58
C THR A 538 28.83 -20.03 -62.98
N GLN A 539 28.54 -21.15 -62.31
CA GLN A 539 28.52 -22.50 -62.92
C GLN A 539 27.61 -23.47 -62.14
N GLY A 540 26.97 -24.34 -62.87
CA GLY A 540 25.79 -25.14 -62.66
C GLY A 540 25.92 -26.41 -61.79
N PRO A 541 24.87 -27.27 -61.77
CA PRO A 541 24.62 -28.26 -60.72
C PRO A 541 25.39 -29.55 -60.95
N VAL A 542 25.91 -30.16 -59.88
CA VAL A 542 26.42 -31.54 -59.89
C VAL A 542 25.77 -32.36 -58.74
N GLU A 543 25.39 -33.53 -59.15
CA GLU A 543 24.63 -34.60 -58.49
C GLU A 543 25.18 -35.08 -57.15
N ALA A 544 24.23 -35.56 -56.34
CA ALA A 544 24.44 -36.28 -55.10
C ALA A 544 24.87 -37.75 -55.36
N THR A 545 25.79 -38.24 -54.57
CA THR A 545 25.98 -39.67 -54.34
C THR A 545 26.18 -39.96 -52.84
N PRO A 546 25.60 -41.08 -52.34
CA PRO A 546 25.56 -41.39 -50.92
C PRO A 546 26.73 -42.23 -50.42
N SER A 547 27.04 -42.07 -49.17
CA SER A 547 28.09 -42.72 -48.38
C SER A 547 27.81 -44.13 -47.97
N PRO A 548 28.76 -44.87 -47.45
CA PRO A 548 28.43 -46.00 -46.62
C PRO A 548 28.82 -45.85 -45.14
N VAL A 549 27.97 -46.42 -44.32
CA VAL A 549 28.10 -46.68 -42.89
C VAL A 549 29.12 -47.76 -42.64
N ALA A 550 29.92 -47.65 -41.59
CA ALA A 550 30.63 -48.76 -40.99
C ALA A 550 30.79 -48.58 -39.46
N PRO A 551 30.88 -49.67 -38.70
CA PRO A 551 30.45 -49.75 -37.32
C PRO A 551 31.55 -49.77 -36.26
N GLY A 552 31.20 -49.36 -35.10
CA GLY A 552 31.60 -49.69 -33.75
C GLY A 552 33.01 -50.13 -33.37
N GLN A 553 33.53 -49.53 -32.32
CA GLN A 553 34.10 -50.21 -31.12
C GLN A 553 34.59 -49.20 -30.05
N PRO A 554 35.06 -49.64 -28.85
CA PRO A 554 34.54 -49.17 -27.58
C PRO A 554 35.51 -48.36 -26.70
N SER A 555 34.90 -47.71 -25.74
CA SER A 555 35.41 -47.26 -24.44
C SER A 555 36.89 -47.34 -24.10
N GLY A 556 37.49 -46.19 -23.87
CA GLY A 556 38.70 -46.04 -23.07
C GLY A 556 38.61 -44.69 -22.34
N GLY A 557 38.59 -44.73 -20.99
CA GLY A 557 38.51 -43.55 -20.15
C GLY A 557 39.73 -42.63 -20.34
N VAL A 558 39.42 -41.35 -20.48
CA VAL A 558 40.41 -40.27 -20.49
C VAL A 558 40.12 -39.35 -19.30
N PRO A 559 41.12 -38.88 -18.57
CA PRO A 559 40.90 -38.03 -17.40
C PRO A 559 40.30 -36.67 -17.82
N GLN A 560 39.34 -36.20 -17.03
CA GLN A 560 38.74 -34.89 -17.18
C GLN A 560 39.81 -33.79 -17.20
N GLN A 561 40.12 -33.28 -18.37
CA GLN A 561 40.77 -31.99 -18.51
C GLN A 561 39.79 -30.90 -18.10
N ALA A 562 40.27 -29.96 -17.28
CA ALA A 562 39.54 -28.75 -16.94
C ALA A 562 39.13 -28.02 -18.25
N PRO A 563 37.91 -27.49 -18.32
CA PRO A 563 37.43 -26.82 -19.52
C PRO A 563 38.31 -25.62 -19.84
N ASP A 564 38.77 -25.53 -21.06
CA ASP A 564 39.59 -24.44 -21.57
C ASP A 564 38.76 -23.14 -21.60
N LEU A 565 39.38 -22.06 -21.20
CA LEU A 565 38.74 -20.72 -21.13
C LEU A 565 38.09 -20.29 -22.46
N ALA A 566 38.66 -20.76 -23.58
CA ALA A 566 38.13 -20.55 -24.92
C ALA A 566 36.76 -21.23 -25.13
N THR A 567 36.55 -22.39 -24.53
CA THR A 567 35.28 -23.13 -24.61
C THR A 567 34.18 -22.50 -23.77
N ILE A 568 34.53 -21.90 -22.63
CA ILE A 568 33.60 -21.15 -21.78
C ILE A 568 33.17 -19.85 -22.45
N LEU A 569 34.09 -19.15 -23.14
CA LEU A 569 33.79 -17.90 -23.85
C LEU A 569 33.01 -18.11 -25.15
N ALA A 570 33.20 -19.25 -25.85
CA ALA A 570 32.42 -19.58 -27.05
C ALA A 570 30.93 -19.86 -26.72
N GLY A 571 30.61 -20.29 -25.49
CA GLY A 571 29.22 -20.47 -25.03
C GLY A 571 28.50 -19.18 -24.62
N LEU A 572 29.20 -18.05 -24.51
CA LEU A 572 28.65 -16.75 -24.11
C LEU A 572 28.29 -15.82 -25.29
N GLY A 573 28.60 -16.24 -26.52
CA GLY A 573 28.39 -15.45 -27.74
C GLY A 573 27.25 -15.93 -28.65
N GLY A 574 26.34 -16.79 -28.14
CA GLY A 574 25.19 -17.29 -28.89
C GLY A 574 23.86 -16.80 -28.36
#